data_914d931dbfa3c47864943a9c458be693
#
_entry.id   914d931dbfa3c47864943a9c458be693
#
_cell.length_a   1.000
_cell.length_b   1.000
_cell.length_c   1.000
_cell.angle_alpha   90.00
_cell.angle_beta   90.00
_cell.angle_gamma   90.00
#
_symmetry.space_group_name_H-M   'P 1'
#
loop_
_entity.id
_entity.type
_entity.pdbx_description
1 polymer ?
#
loop_
_entity_poly.entity_id
_entity_poly.type
_entity_poly.pdbx_seq_one_letter_code
_entity_poly.pdbx_strand_id
1 'polypeptide(L)'
;MSIFCIGRNYVEHAHELGNEVPTSAIIFMKPDTALLPKGENFSIPSFTNDLHFEGELVLRVSKKGKNLSELHPGGIPVNEYCDAISVGIDFTARDLQSKLKEKGLPWEKAKAFDNA
;
A
#
# COMPACT_ATOMS: atom_id res chain seq x y z
N MET A 1 14.36 5.21 0.25
CA MET A 1 13.30 4.84 -0.76
C MET A 1 11.95 5.16 -0.15
N SER A 2 10.94 5.52 -0.95
CA SER A 2 9.58 5.74 -0.44
C SER A 2 8.64 4.76 -1.11
N ILE A 3 7.78 4.10 -0.32
CA ILE A 3 6.78 3.15 -0.79
C ILE A 3 5.42 3.81 -0.62
N PHE A 4 4.71 4.03 -1.73
CA PHE A 4 3.36 4.56 -1.75
C PHE A 4 2.38 3.42 -2.00
N CYS A 5 1.36 3.33 -1.19
CA CYS A 5 0.34 2.29 -1.27
C CYS A 5 -1.02 2.91 -1.59
N ILE A 6 -1.82 2.22 -2.40
CA ILE A 6 -3.18 2.64 -2.75
C ILE A 6 -4.15 1.72 -2.03
N GLY A 7 -4.81 2.24 -1.02
CA GLY A 7 -5.80 1.48 -0.25
C GLY A 7 -7.14 1.33 -0.98
N ARG A 8 -7.82 0.20 -0.73
CA ARG A 8 -9.14 -0.14 -1.31
C ARG A 8 -9.18 -0.09 -2.84
N ASN A 9 -8.08 -0.44 -3.49
CA ASN A 9 -7.93 -0.37 -4.94
C ASN A 9 -8.51 -1.60 -5.66
N TYR A 10 -8.72 -2.71 -4.96
CA TYR A 10 -9.34 -3.92 -5.47
C TYR A 10 -10.81 -3.95 -5.04
N VAL A 11 -11.73 -3.88 -6.01
CA VAL A 11 -13.18 -3.72 -5.76
C VAL A 11 -13.74 -4.87 -4.94
N GLU A 12 -13.40 -6.10 -5.29
CA GLU A 12 -13.89 -7.30 -4.58
C GLU A 12 -13.42 -7.32 -3.13
N HIS A 13 -12.13 -7.05 -2.90
CA HIS A 13 -11.56 -6.97 -1.55
C HIS A 13 -12.19 -5.86 -0.70
N ALA A 14 -12.49 -4.70 -1.31
CA ALA A 14 -13.20 -3.64 -0.61
C ALA A 14 -14.58 -4.11 -0.13
N HIS A 15 -15.32 -4.84 -0.98
CA HIS A 15 -16.62 -5.41 -0.64
C HIS A 15 -16.54 -6.49 0.44
N GLU A 16 -15.55 -7.40 0.38
CA GLU A 16 -15.31 -8.44 1.40
C GLU A 16 -15.12 -7.83 2.80
N LEU A 17 -14.45 -6.70 2.90
CA LEU A 17 -14.24 -5.97 4.15
C LEU A 17 -15.40 -5.03 4.51
N GLY A 18 -16.53 -5.04 3.76
CA GLY A 18 -17.67 -4.17 3.99
C GLY A 18 -17.39 -2.68 3.72
N ASN A 19 -16.37 -2.37 2.91
CA ASN A 19 -16.02 -1.01 2.53
C ASN A 19 -16.66 -0.64 1.18
N GLU A 20 -17.01 0.64 1.04
CA GLU A 20 -17.33 1.21 -0.27
C GLU A 20 -16.07 1.39 -1.12
N VAL A 21 -16.23 1.30 -2.44
CA VAL A 21 -15.16 1.63 -3.39
C VAL A 21 -14.96 3.14 -3.36
N PRO A 22 -13.76 3.64 -3.05
CA PRO A 22 -13.52 5.08 -2.95
C PRO A 22 -13.66 5.77 -4.31
N THR A 23 -14.19 6.98 -4.32
CA THR A 23 -14.24 7.85 -5.53
C THR A 23 -12.90 8.52 -5.81
N SER A 24 -11.99 8.53 -4.84
CA SER A 24 -10.61 9.03 -4.97
C SER A 24 -9.64 8.05 -4.31
N ALA A 25 -8.40 8.02 -4.81
CA ALA A 25 -7.37 7.14 -4.27
C ALA A 25 -7.10 7.43 -2.78
N ILE A 26 -7.12 6.39 -1.97
CA ILE A 26 -6.66 6.46 -0.57
C ILE A 26 -5.18 6.11 -0.59
N ILE A 27 -4.34 7.11 -0.30
CA ILE A 27 -2.88 6.94 -0.34
C ILE A 27 -2.34 6.88 1.08
N PHE A 28 -1.49 5.88 1.35
CA PHE A 28 -0.69 5.81 2.55
C PHE A 28 0.74 5.43 2.19
N MET A 29 1.66 5.57 3.13
CA MET A 29 3.08 5.31 2.90
C MET A 29 3.60 4.23 3.84
N LYS A 30 4.56 3.47 3.34
CA LYS A 30 5.44 2.62 4.15
C LYS A 30 6.87 3.16 4.07
N PRO A 31 7.61 3.19 5.19
CA PRO A 31 9.05 3.49 5.17
C PRO A 31 9.82 2.35 4.51
N ASP A 32 11.08 2.60 4.18
CA ASP A 32 11.96 1.56 3.64
C ASP A 32 12.26 0.44 4.66
N THR A 33 12.14 0.70 5.95
CA THR A 33 12.23 -0.31 7.02
C THR A 33 11.07 -1.33 7.00
N ALA A 34 9.96 -1.01 6.33
CA ALA A 34 8.86 -1.96 6.12
C ALA A 34 9.19 -3.02 5.05
N LEU A 35 10.25 -2.81 4.27
CA LEU A 35 10.64 -3.77 3.24
C LEU A 35 11.45 -4.90 3.86
N LEU A 36 10.90 -6.12 3.81
CA LEU A 36 11.61 -7.32 4.24
C LEU A 36 12.86 -7.55 3.37
N PRO A 37 14.06 -7.63 3.96
CA PRO A 37 15.27 -7.89 3.21
C PRO A 37 15.22 -9.25 2.48
N LYS A 38 15.80 -9.31 1.29
CA LYS A 38 15.80 -10.54 0.48
C LYS A 38 16.46 -11.70 1.22
N GLY A 39 15.73 -12.79 1.33
CA GLY A 39 16.21 -14.02 1.97
C GLY A 39 15.97 -14.07 3.47
N GLU A 40 15.40 -13.05 4.06
CA GLU A 40 14.98 -13.07 5.46
C GLU A 40 13.56 -13.61 5.62
N ASN A 41 13.28 -14.15 6.79
CA ASN A 41 11.96 -14.64 7.16
C ASN A 41 11.15 -13.52 7.81
N PHE A 42 9.88 -13.40 7.42
CA PHE A 42 8.95 -12.54 8.11
C PHE A 42 8.63 -13.11 9.49
N SER A 43 8.65 -12.25 10.51
CA SER A 43 8.26 -12.61 11.86
C SER A 43 6.97 -11.90 12.24
N ILE A 44 5.98 -12.67 12.72
CA ILE A 44 4.69 -12.10 13.16
C ILE A 44 4.94 -11.22 14.39
N PRO A 45 4.58 -9.93 14.35
CA PRO A 45 4.79 -9.03 15.47
C PRO A 45 3.87 -9.37 16.65
N SER A 46 4.39 -9.22 17.87
CA SER A 46 3.65 -9.57 19.10
C SER A 46 2.51 -8.59 19.46
N PHE A 47 2.44 -7.45 18.79
CA PHE A 47 1.42 -6.42 19.09
C PHE A 47 0.09 -6.61 18.34
N THR A 48 -0.02 -7.62 17.47
CA THR A 48 -1.26 -7.95 16.76
C THR A 48 -1.64 -9.40 16.97
N ASN A 49 -2.95 -9.65 17.06
CA ASN A 49 -3.53 -11.00 17.08
C ASN A 49 -4.29 -11.33 15.79
N ASP A 50 -4.30 -10.40 14.83
CA ASP A 50 -5.02 -10.54 13.55
C ASP A 50 -4.17 -9.95 12.43
N LEU A 51 -3.17 -10.72 12.00
CA LEU A 51 -2.28 -10.34 10.90
C LEU A 51 -2.87 -10.83 9.58
N HIS A 52 -3.10 -9.92 8.66
CA HIS A 52 -3.47 -10.21 7.28
C HIS A 52 -2.27 -10.02 6.34
N PHE A 53 -2.31 -10.69 5.21
CA PHE A 53 -1.41 -10.46 4.07
C PHE A 53 -2.25 -10.10 2.84
N GLU A 54 -1.84 -9.06 2.14
CA GLU A 54 -2.52 -8.55 0.95
C GLU A 54 -1.55 -8.68 -0.24
N GLY A 55 -1.95 -9.41 -1.28
CA GLY A 55 -1.16 -9.53 -2.51
C GLY A 55 -1.33 -8.27 -3.36
N GLU A 56 -0.22 -7.63 -3.73
CA GLU A 56 -0.21 -6.34 -4.39
C GLU A 56 0.60 -6.33 -5.69
N LEU A 57 0.14 -5.58 -6.68
CA LEU A 57 0.95 -5.21 -7.82
C LEU A 57 1.85 -4.04 -7.44
N VAL A 58 3.15 -4.22 -7.64
CA VAL A 58 4.18 -3.23 -7.30
C VAL A 58 4.75 -2.65 -8.58
N LEU A 59 4.71 -1.33 -8.71
CA LEU A 59 5.33 -0.59 -9.81
C LEU A 59 6.57 0.15 -9.31
N ARG A 60 7.68 0.01 -10.02
CA ARG A 60 8.88 0.81 -9.74
C ARG A 60 8.85 2.09 -10.55
N VAL A 61 8.75 3.23 -9.86
CA VAL A 61 8.82 4.54 -10.50
C VAL A 61 10.29 4.89 -10.75
N SER A 62 10.65 5.10 -12.00
CA SER A 62 12.02 5.37 -12.47
C SER A 62 12.24 6.80 -12.96
N LYS A 63 11.18 7.54 -13.23
CA LYS A 63 11.23 8.89 -13.76
C LYS A 63 10.47 9.87 -12.86
N LYS A 64 11.06 11.00 -12.58
CA LYS A 64 10.39 12.10 -11.87
C LYS A 64 9.31 12.72 -12.75
N GLY A 65 8.18 13.08 -12.14
CA GLY A 65 7.08 13.77 -12.80
C GLY A 65 6.43 14.79 -11.86
N LYS A 66 5.92 15.87 -12.46
CA LYS A 66 5.13 16.89 -11.78
C LYS A 66 4.07 17.41 -12.76
N ASN A 67 2.85 17.62 -12.27
CA ASN A 67 1.72 18.09 -13.09
C ASN A 67 1.46 17.20 -14.32
N LEU A 68 1.57 15.87 -14.15
CA LEU A 68 1.52 14.93 -15.27
C LEU A 68 0.18 14.93 -16.01
N SER A 69 -0.91 15.24 -15.32
CA SER A 69 -2.23 15.38 -15.94
C SER A 69 -2.32 16.53 -16.94
N GLU A 70 -1.56 17.61 -16.72
CA GLU A 70 -1.46 18.74 -17.65
C GLU A 70 -0.61 18.38 -18.87
N LEU A 71 0.45 17.60 -18.66
CA LEU A 71 1.35 17.15 -19.72
C LEU A 71 0.75 16.02 -20.57
N HIS A 72 -0.16 15.24 -19.99
CA HIS A 72 -0.78 14.07 -20.60
C HIS A 72 -2.31 14.11 -20.44
N PRO A 73 -3.01 15.03 -21.13
CA PRO A 73 -4.47 15.15 -20.99
C PRO A 73 -5.25 13.92 -21.45
N GLY A 74 -4.64 13.04 -22.26
CA GLY A 74 -5.19 11.76 -22.69
C GLY A 74 -4.90 10.59 -21.76
N GLY A 75 -4.25 10.82 -20.62
CA GLY A 75 -3.82 9.79 -19.66
C GLY A 75 -2.31 9.65 -19.56
N ILE A 76 -1.84 9.40 -18.36
CA ILE A 76 -0.39 9.30 -18.08
C ILE A 76 0.12 7.95 -18.61
N PRO A 77 1.11 7.94 -19.51
CA PRO A 77 1.69 6.68 -20.00
C PRO A 77 2.58 6.05 -18.92
N VAL A 78 2.05 5.08 -18.21
CA VAL A 78 2.72 4.41 -17.08
C VAL A 78 4.11 3.88 -17.45
N ASN A 79 4.26 3.34 -18.67
CA ASN A 79 5.52 2.82 -19.19
C ASN A 79 6.62 3.86 -19.38
N GLU A 80 6.29 5.14 -19.40
CA GLU A 80 7.30 6.22 -19.43
C GLU A 80 7.85 6.56 -18.03
N TYR A 81 7.09 6.27 -17.00
CA TYR A 81 7.41 6.65 -15.61
C TYR A 81 7.77 5.45 -14.74
N CYS A 82 7.38 4.24 -15.15
CA CYS A 82 7.67 3.00 -14.44
C CYS A 82 8.47 2.06 -15.33
N ASP A 83 9.52 1.46 -14.80
CA ASP A 83 10.43 0.59 -15.55
C ASP A 83 10.40 -0.88 -15.10
N ALA A 84 9.63 -1.19 -14.06
CA ALA A 84 9.43 -2.57 -13.60
C ALA A 84 8.07 -2.75 -12.94
N ILE A 85 7.56 -3.98 -13.06
CA ILE A 85 6.39 -4.48 -12.36
C ILE A 85 6.76 -5.75 -11.59
N SER A 86 6.22 -5.92 -10.41
CA SER A 86 6.43 -7.07 -9.54
C SER A 86 5.18 -7.37 -8.72
N VAL A 87 5.24 -8.42 -7.92
CA VAL A 87 4.25 -8.74 -6.89
C VAL A 87 4.90 -8.53 -5.53
N GLY A 88 4.15 -7.94 -4.61
CA GLY A 88 4.53 -7.76 -3.23
C GLY A 88 3.48 -8.29 -2.28
N ILE A 89 3.81 -8.34 -1.00
CA ILE A 89 2.88 -8.64 0.07
C ILE A 89 2.87 -7.46 1.03
N ASP A 90 1.67 -6.93 1.31
CA ASP A 90 1.43 -5.92 2.34
C ASP A 90 0.91 -6.61 3.59
N PHE A 91 1.76 -6.76 4.60
CA PHE A 91 1.32 -7.27 5.89
C PHE A 91 0.59 -6.19 6.68
N THR A 92 -0.55 -6.57 7.24
CA THR A 92 -1.47 -5.65 7.90
C THR A 92 -1.87 -6.18 9.27
N ALA A 93 -1.60 -5.42 10.33
CA ALA A 93 -2.18 -5.64 11.65
C ALA A 93 -3.66 -5.19 11.61
N ARG A 94 -4.57 -6.10 11.23
CA ARG A 94 -5.96 -5.77 10.91
C ARG A 94 -6.74 -5.28 12.12
N ASP A 95 -6.55 -5.90 13.27
CA ASP A 95 -7.15 -5.49 14.53
C ASP A 95 -6.78 -4.04 14.92
N LEU A 96 -5.52 -3.68 14.72
CA LEU A 96 -5.04 -2.32 14.97
C LEU A 96 -5.56 -1.34 13.92
N GLN A 97 -5.56 -1.73 12.64
CA GLN A 97 -6.09 -0.89 11.57
C GLN A 97 -7.57 -0.56 11.79
N SER A 98 -8.39 -1.52 12.19
CA SER A 98 -9.81 -1.30 12.47
C SER A 98 -10.02 -0.25 13.57
N LYS A 99 -9.27 -0.34 14.68
CA LYS A 99 -9.31 0.64 15.77
C LYS A 99 -8.86 2.04 15.32
N LEU A 100 -7.85 2.12 14.44
CA LEU A 100 -7.39 3.40 13.89
C LEU A 100 -8.43 4.02 12.96
N LYS A 101 -9.09 3.21 12.12
CA LYS A 101 -10.17 3.66 11.23
C LYS A 101 -11.36 4.23 12.01
N GLU A 102 -11.81 3.53 13.05
CA GLU A 102 -12.91 3.98 13.92
C GLU A 102 -12.65 5.37 14.53
N LYS A 103 -11.38 5.66 14.83
CA LYS A 103 -10.95 6.92 15.43
C LYS A 103 -10.53 7.98 14.42
N GLY A 104 -10.58 7.69 13.12
CA GLY A 104 -10.08 8.58 12.06
C GLY A 104 -8.59 8.87 12.15
N LEU A 105 -7.80 7.93 12.68
CA LEU A 105 -6.35 8.06 12.86
C LEU A 105 -5.57 7.47 11.68
N PRO A 106 -4.34 7.92 11.44
CA PRO A 106 -3.43 7.38 10.44
C PRO A 106 -3.15 5.89 10.63
N TRP A 107 -2.87 5.18 9.52
CA TRP A 107 -2.74 3.72 9.50
C TRP A 107 -1.31 3.20 9.70
N GLU A 108 -0.32 4.07 9.80
CA GLU A 108 1.10 3.70 9.83
C GLU A 108 1.42 2.63 10.88
N LYS A 109 0.84 2.72 12.07
CA LYS A 109 1.04 1.70 13.13
C LYS A 109 0.58 0.29 12.72
N ALA A 110 -0.39 0.21 11.82
CA ALA A 110 -0.96 -1.06 11.36
C ALA A 110 -0.38 -1.54 10.02
N LYS A 111 0.26 -0.65 9.27
CA LYS A 111 0.70 -0.87 7.88
C LYS A 111 2.19 -0.61 7.64
N ALA A 112 2.89 0.04 8.57
CA ALA A 112 4.26 0.51 8.36
C ALA A 112 5.22 0.08 9.47
N PHE A 113 4.95 -1.05 10.12
CA PHE A 113 5.87 -1.68 11.05
C PHE A 113 7.03 -2.37 10.30
N ASP A 114 8.08 -2.74 10.99
CA ASP A 114 9.25 -3.36 10.39
C ASP A 114 8.86 -4.64 9.62
N ASN A 115 9.31 -4.72 8.36
CA ASN A 115 9.06 -5.83 7.44
C ASN A 115 7.58 -6.05 7.06
N ALA A 116 6.72 -5.02 7.21
CA ALA A 116 5.28 -5.10 6.89
C ALA A 116 4.98 -5.21 5.38
#